data_35adf9201b7323d79a58bd82e9660bbb
#
_entry.id   35adf9201b7323d79a58bd82e9660bbb
#
_cell.length_a   1.000
_cell.length_b   1.000
_cell.length_c   1.000
_cell.angle_alpha   90.00
_cell.angle_beta   90.00
_cell.angle_gamma   90.00
#
_symmetry.space_group_name_H-M   'P 1'
#
loop_
_entity.id
_entity.type
_entity.pdbx_description
1 polymer ?
#
loop_
_entity_poly.entity_id
_entity_poly.type
_entity_poly.pdbx_seq_one_letter_code
_entity_poly.pdbx_strand_id
1 'polypeptide(L)'
;MPLFGKELLKSIQKRCRIQPGMLVKSSHRDVIDKLALVVEVSPACSFDRDYEGAEEHIFYVCEPFDGSPSFVDYVCNLEQVS
;
A
#
# COMPACT_ATOMS: atom_id res chain seq x y z
N MET A 1 3.39 -19.25 17.48
CA MET A 1 4.08 -18.04 17.97
C MET A 1 3.40 -16.80 17.44
N PRO A 2 3.14 -15.81 18.29
CA PRO A 2 2.65 -14.53 17.78
C PRO A 2 3.70 -13.84 16.93
N LEU A 3 3.27 -13.23 15.85
CA LEU A 3 4.14 -12.45 14.98
C LEU A 3 4.15 -11.00 15.46
N PHE A 4 5.31 -10.36 15.36
CA PHE A 4 5.50 -8.97 15.77
C PHE A 4 6.20 -8.18 14.68
N GLY A 5 5.98 -6.89 14.69
CA GLY A 5 6.73 -5.95 13.86
C GLY A 5 6.69 -6.30 12.38
N LYS A 6 7.87 -6.45 11.80
CA LYS A 6 8.01 -6.69 10.36
C LYS A 6 7.41 -8.01 9.90
N GLU A 7 7.46 -9.05 10.74
CA GLU A 7 6.90 -10.35 10.39
C GLU A 7 5.38 -10.29 10.31
N LEU A 8 4.76 -9.62 11.26
CA LEU A 8 3.32 -9.40 11.27
C LEU A 8 2.90 -8.61 10.03
N LEU A 9 3.61 -7.54 9.73
CA LEU A 9 3.35 -6.70 8.56
C LEU A 9 3.46 -7.52 7.27
N LYS A 10 4.50 -8.33 7.13
CA LYS A 10 4.66 -9.19 5.95
C LYS A 10 3.53 -10.19 5.80
N SER A 11 3.09 -10.77 6.91
CA SER A 11 1.98 -11.74 6.91
C SER A 11 0.69 -11.09 6.40
N ILE A 12 0.39 -9.89 6.87
CA ILE A 12 -0.79 -9.13 6.43
C ILE A 12 -0.62 -8.72 4.97
N GLN A 13 0.56 -8.26 4.58
CA GLN A 13 0.85 -7.80 3.23
C GLN A 13 0.63 -8.91 2.19
N LYS A 14 0.92 -10.15 2.52
CA LYS A 14 0.73 -11.27 1.60
C LYS A 14 -0.72 -11.41 1.13
N ARG A 15 -1.68 -10.94 1.93
CA ARG A 15 -3.10 -11.01 1.61
C ARG A 15 -3.59 -9.80 0.83
N CYS A 16 -2.76 -8.76 0.68
CA CYS A 16 -3.16 -7.55 -0.02
C CYS A 16 -3.38 -7.80 -1.50
N ARG A 17 -4.41 -7.20 -2.05
CA ARG A 17 -4.65 -7.22 -3.50
C ARG A 17 -3.65 -6.36 -4.27
N ILE A 18 -3.00 -5.43 -3.59
CA ILE A 18 -1.97 -4.55 -4.16
C ILE A 18 -0.61 -4.98 -3.59
N GLN A 19 0.37 -5.13 -4.47
CA GLN A 19 1.72 -5.54 -4.07
C GLN A 19 2.76 -4.61 -4.72
N PRO A 20 3.96 -4.50 -4.15
CA PRO A 20 5.04 -3.75 -4.78
C PRO A 20 5.30 -4.22 -6.22
N GLY A 21 5.57 -3.27 -7.10
CA GLY A 21 5.77 -3.54 -8.52
C GLY A 21 4.52 -3.40 -9.37
N MET A 22 3.36 -3.24 -8.75
CA MET A 22 2.11 -3.05 -9.48
C MET A 22 1.90 -1.61 -9.90
N LEU A 23 1.24 -1.42 -11.06
CA LEU A 23 0.77 -0.12 -11.51
C LEU A 23 -0.60 0.14 -10.91
N VAL A 24 -0.77 1.29 -10.31
CA VAL A 24 -2.00 1.65 -9.62
C VAL A 24 -2.43 3.08 -9.93
N LYS A 25 -3.70 3.36 -9.69
CA LYS A 25 -4.26 4.70 -9.62
C LYS A 25 -4.82 4.91 -8.23
N SER A 26 -4.68 6.11 -7.69
CA SER A 26 -5.27 6.47 -6.41
C SER A 26 -6.61 7.16 -6.63
N SER A 27 -7.55 6.93 -5.73
CA SER A 27 -8.81 7.68 -5.67
C SER A 27 -8.69 8.91 -4.77
N HIS A 28 -7.53 9.14 -4.18
CA HIS A 28 -7.30 10.28 -3.30
C HIS A 28 -7.38 11.59 -4.10
N ARG A 29 -8.04 12.60 -3.52
CA ARG A 29 -8.34 13.87 -4.18
C ARG A 29 -7.12 14.52 -4.83
N ASP A 30 -5.98 14.54 -4.13
CA ASP A 30 -4.78 15.26 -4.57
C ASP A 30 -4.01 14.54 -5.67
N VAL A 31 -4.27 13.25 -5.85
CA VAL A 31 -3.54 12.40 -6.79
C VAL A 31 -4.49 11.55 -7.64
N ILE A 32 -5.73 12.00 -7.77
CA ILE A 32 -6.77 11.25 -8.51
C ILE A 32 -6.33 11.02 -9.95
N ASP A 33 -6.52 9.79 -10.43
CA ASP A 33 -6.16 9.34 -11.77
C ASP A 33 -4.66 9.40 -12.10
N LYS A 34 -3.80 9.71 -11.14
CA LYS A 34 -2.36 9.60 -11.36
C LYS A 34 -1.93 8.16 -11.41
N LEU A 35 -1.29 7.78 -12.52
CA LEU A 35 -0.68 6.47 -12.65
C LEU A 35 0.62 6.44 -11.83
N ALA A 36 0.77 5.45 -11.00
CA ALA A 36 1.94 5.34 -10.13
C ALA A 36 2.38 3.88 -9.99
N LEU A 37 3.67 3.71 -9.66
CA LEU A 37 4.23 2.41 -9.34
C LEU A 37 4.29 2.25 -7.83
N VAL A 38 3.77 1.14 -7.34
CA VAL A 38 3.91 0.79 -5.93
C VAL A 38 5.36 0.34 -5.69
N VAL A 39 6.07 1.06 -4.83
CA VAL A 39 7.49 0.82 -4.59
C VAL A 39 7.69 -0.10 -3.39
N GLU A 40 7.10 0.27 -2.26
CA GLU A 40 7.28 -0.47 -1.01
C GLU A 40 6.16 -0.14 -0.03
N VAL A 41 6.03 -0.98 1.01
CA VAL A 41 5.16 -0.64 2.12
C VAL A 41 5.73 0.56 2.86
N SER A 42 4.86 1.48 3.28
CA SER A 42 5.32 2.68 3.99
C SER A 42 6.00 2.31 5.31
N PRO A 43 7.15 2.94 5.62
CA PRO A 43 7.81 2.72 6.92
C PRO A 43 6.94 3.09 8.12
N ALA A 44 5.94 3.93 7.92
CA ALA A 44 5.02 4.32 8.99
C ALA A 44 3.91 3.30 9.21
N CYS A 45 3.76 2.34 8.30
CA CYS A 45 2.74 1.30 8.42
C CYS A 45 3.12 0.31 9.51
N SER A 46 2.25 0.12 10.48
CA SER A 46 2.51 -0.83 11.58
C SER A 46 1.22 -1.43 12.09
N PHE A 47 1.34 -2.64 12.63
CA PHE A 47 0.22 -3.36 13.21
C PHE A 47 0.67 -3.94 14.55
N ASP A 48 -0.23 -3.97 15.52
CA ASP A 48 0.01 -4.60 16.81
C ASP A 48 -0.56 -6.02 16.86
N ARG A 49 -1.45 -6.36 15.93
CA ARG A 49 -2.07 -7.69 15.82
C ARG A 49 -2.65 -7.88 14.43
N ASP A 50 -2.85 -9.14 14.05
CA ASP A 50 -3.59 -9.46 12.84
C ASP A 50 -5.09 -9.51 13.18
N TYR A 51 -5.91 -9.04 12.25
CA TYR A 51 -7.36 -9.08 12.36
C TYR A 51 -7.97 -9.14 10.96
N GLU A 52 -9.23 -9.53 10.88
CA GLU A 52 -9.93 -9.61 9.61
C GLU A 52 -10.02 -8.23 8.97
N GLY A 53 -9.54 -8.13 7.74
CA GLY A 53 -9.53 -6.86 7.01
C GLY A 53 -8.29 -6.00 7.26
N ALA A 54 -7.32 -6.49 8.04
CA ALA A 54 -6.08 -5.74 8.30
C ALA A 54 -5.36 -5.34 7.01
N GLU A 55 -5.42 -6.16 5.98
CA GLU A 55 -4.80 -5.91 4.69
C GLU A 55 -5.32 -4.65 3.99
N GLU A 56 -6.52 -4.21 4.32
CA GLU A 56 -7.08 -2.98 3.75
C GLU A 56 -6.52 -1.72 4.41
N HIS A 57 -5.83 -1.87 5.54
CA HIS A 57 -5.23 -0.78 6.29
C HIS A 57 -3.74 -0.62 6.03
N ILE A 58 -3.17 -1.46 5.15
CA ILE A 58 -1.78 -1.27 4.70
C ILE A 58 -1.74 -0.06 3.77
N PHE A 59 -0.68 0.71 3.86
CA PHE A 59 -0.46 1.81 2.94
C PHE A 59 0.94 1.72 2.34
N TYR A 60 1.01 2.07 1.05
CA TYR A 60 2.20 1.92 0.24
C TYR A 60 2.75 3.26 -0.21
N VAL A 61 4.06 3.29 -0.41
CA VAL A 61 4.72 4.40 -1.10
C VAL A 61 4.54 4.19 -2.60
N CYS A 62 4.01 5.20 -3.28
CA CYS A 62 3.75 5.16 -4.71
C CYS A 62 4.53 6.27 -5.42
N GLU A 63 5.17 5.92 -6.53
CA GLU A 63 5.92 6.88 -7.35
C GLU A 63 5.17 7.15 -8.64
N PRO A 64 4.67 8.39 -8.83
CA PRO A 64 4.01 8.77 -10.08
C PRO A 64 4.98 8.80 -11.26
N PHE A 65 4.46 8.56 -12.46
CA PHE A 65 5.27 8.58 -13.68
C PHE A 65 5.40 9.97 -14.30
N ASP A 66 4.69 10.95 -13.77
CA ASP A 66 4.68 12.31 -14.31
C ASP A 66 5.73 13.23 -13.68
N GLY A 67 6.61 12.70 -12.87
CA GLY A 67 7.62 13.48 -12.16
C GLY A 67 7.17 14.12 -10.88
N SER A 68 5.93 13.89 -10.47
CA SER A 68 5.41 14.38 -9.20
C SER A 68 6.10 13.67 -8.02
N PRO A 69 6.12 14.29 -6.83
CA PRO A 69 6.67 13.64 -5.64
C PRO A 69 5.93 12.35 -5.31
N SER A 70 6.66 11.41 -4.70
CA SER A 70 6.08 10.18 -4.17
C SER A 70 4.97 10.51 -3.17
N PHE A 71 3.98 9.66 -3.12
CA PHE A 71 2.91 9.80 -2.14
C PHE A 71 2.65 8.47 -1.44
N VAL A 72 1.97 8.52 -0.31
CA VAL A 72 1.56 7.35 0.47
C VAL A 72 0.04 7.29 0.47
N ASP A 73 -0.50 6.12 0.17
CA ASP A 73 -1.96 5.93 0.18
C ASP A 73 -2.32 4.53 0.67
N TYR A 74 -3.51 4.43 1.23
CA TYR A 74 -4.04 3.16 1.72
C TYR A 74 -4.45 2.26 0.56
N VAL A 75 -4.29 0.95 0.77
CA VAL A 75 -4.67 -0.06 -0.22
C VAL A 75 -6.11 0.13 -0.68
N CYS A 76 -7.02 0.48 0.25
CA CYS A 76 -8.43 0.65 -0.10
C CYS A 76 -8.67 1.79 -1.10
N ASN A 77 -7.75 2.74 -1.22
CA ASN A 77 -7.84 3.84 -2.18
C ASN A 77 -7.09 3.58 -3.48
N LEU A 78 -6.38 2.45 -3.56
CA LEU A 78 -5.58 2.12 -4.74
C LEU A 78 -6.32 1.14 -5.62
N GLU A 79 -6.27 1.38 -6.92
CA GLU A 79 -6.86 0.53 -7.93
C GLU A 79 -5.77 0.01 -8.84
N GLN A 80 -5.69 -1.31 -9.02
CA GLN A 80 -4.72 -1.92 -9.93
C GLN A 80 -5.09 -1.61 -11.37
N VAL A 81 -4.12 -1.10 -12.14
CA VAL A 81 -4.32 -0.72 -13.54
C VAL A 81 -3.91 -1.84 -14.49
N SER A 82 -2.97 -2.65 -14.06
CA SER A 82 -2.45 -3.72 -14.94
C SER A 82 -2.43 -5.07 -14.26
#